data_1f70190b6e081bfdfa62deead288bd70
#
_entry.id   1f70190b6e081bfdfa62deead288bd70
#
_cell.length_a   1.000
_cell.length_b   1.000
_cell.length_c   1.000
_cell.angle_alpha   90.00
_cell.angle_beta   90.00
_cell.angle_gamma   90.00
#
_symmetry.space_group_name_H-M   'P 1'
#
loop_
_entity.id
_entity.type
_entity.pdbx_description
1 polymer ?
#
loop_
_entity_poly.entity_id
_entity_poly.type
_entity_poly.pdbx_seq_one_letter_code
_entity_poly.pdbx_strand_id
1 'polypeptide(L)'
;MGVIELGSMTKLLLITGASAGIGLSTASRFLSDGYTVVNLSRRPCPLEGVQHLRCDLTQQDFLEKIRSTLELLLSQADRVSIIHNASRLSNDTATNTPSDAFRDVLEINIVAPNTLNRFAIPYMKHGSCVLFVGSTLSEKAVPGSYTYVT
;
A
#
# COMPACT_ATOMS: atom_id res chain seq x y z
N MET A 1 37.43 11.48 23.13
CA MET A 1 36.57 10.33 22.73
C MET A 1 35.26 10.88 22.20
N GLY A 2 35.15 11.01 20.88
CA GLY A 2 33.95 11.55 20.26
C GLY A 2 32.80 10.57 20.39
N VAL A 3 31.69 11.04 20.94
CA VAL A 3 30.41 10.33 20.88
C VAL A 3 30.00 10.31 19.42
N ILE A 4 30.01 9.13 18.79
CA ILE A 4 29.38 8.93 17.49
C ILE A 4 27.89 9.07 17.75
N GLU A 5 27.30 10.24 17.42
CA GLU A 5 25.83 10.34 17.27
C GLU A 5 25.44 9.35 16.21
N LEU A 6 24.86 8.23 16.62
CA LEU A 6 24.15 7.32 15.72
C LEU A 6 23.00 8.12 15.15
N GLY A 7 23.16 8.59 13.93
CA GLY A 7 22.11 9.28 13.20
C GLY A 7 20.81 8.47 13.29
N SER A 8 19.70 9.13 13.58
CA SER A 8 18.41 8.49 13.71
C SER A 8 18.08 7.73 12.43
N MET A 9 17.86 6.42 12.55
CA MET A 9 17.49 5.55 11.42
C MET A 9 16.19 6.06 10.77
N THR A 10 16.26 6.37 9.48
CA THR A 10 15.11 6.84 8.71
C THR A 10 14.21 5.65 8.34
N LYS A 11 13.02 5.60 8.94
CA LYS A 11 12.03 4.55 8.72
C LYS A 11 10.91 5.06 7.84
N LEU A 12 10.60 4.37 6.76
CA LEU A 12 9.56 4.71 5.79
C LEU A 12 8.47 3.64 5.77
N LEU A 13 7.21 4.05 5.89
CA LEU A 13 6.04 3.23 5.57
C LEU A 13 5.42 3.71 4.26
N LEU A 14 5.33 2.83 3.29
CA LEU A 14 4.44 2.97 2.14
C LEU A 14 3.20 2.13 2.40
N ILE A 15 2.04 2.76 2.46
CA ILE A 15 0.77 2.06 2.71
C ILE A 15 -0.26 2.42 1.65
N THR A 16 -0.91 1.42 1.07
CA THR A 16 -2.01 1.65 0.17
C THR A 16 -3.34 1.71 0.94
N GLY A 17 -4.17 2.73 0.66
CA GLY A 17 -5.52 2.81 1.22
C GLY A 17 -5.61 3.20 2.69
N ALA A 18 -4.76 4.13 3.17
CA ALA A 18 -4.80 4.61 4.55
C ALA A 18 -5.83 5.71 4.84
N SER A 19 -6.80 5.93 3.96
CA SER A 19 -7.82 6.98 4.15
C SER A 19 -8.90 6.61 5.16
N ALA A 20 -9.04 5.33 5.53
CA ALA A 20 -10.04 4.83 6.47
C ALA A 20 -9.68 3.43 7.00
N GLY A 21 -10.45 2.94 7.99
CA GLY A 21 -10.43 1.55 8.46
C GLY A 21 -9.06 1.06 8.93
N ILE A 22 -8.71 -0.17 8.55
CA ILE A 22 -7.45 -0.83 8.94
C ILE A 22 -6.24 0.00 8.51
N GLY A 23 -6.24 0.51 7.27
CA GLY A 23 -5.13 1.32 6.77
C GLY A 23 -4.91 2.60 7.59
N LEU A 24 -5.98 3.28 8.00
CA LEU A 24 -5.90 4.48 8.84
C LEU A 24 -5.30 4.15 10.23
N SER A 25 -5.78 3.10 10.88
CA SER A 25 -5.26 2.66 12.17
C SER A 25 -3.80 2.24 12.09
N THR A 26 -3.43 1.56 11.02
CA THR A 26 -2.04 1.17 10.74
C THR A 26 -1.14 2.39 10.55
N ALA A 27 -1.57 3.36 9.74
CA ALA A 27 -0.84 4.60 9.53
C ALA A 27 -0.60 5.35 10.85
N SER A 28 -1.63 5.46 11.69
CA SER A 28 -1.54 6.07 13.02
C SER A 28 -0.48 5.38 13.89
N ARG A 29 -0.48 4.06 13.92
CA ARG A 29 0.48 3.28 14.70
C ARG A 29 1.92 3.52 14.22
N PHE A 30 2.16 3.46 12.92
CA PHE A 30 3.49 3.67 12.37
C PHE A 30 3.99 5.11 12.57
N LEU A 31 3.11 6.12 12.50
CA LEU A 31 3.46 7.49 12.86
C LEU A 31 3.96 7.57 14.31
N SER A 32 3.24 6.97 15.25
CA SER A 32 3.63 6.97 16.66
C SER A 32 4.93 6.22 16.93
N ASP A 33 5.29 5.27 16.07
CA ASP A 33 6.57 4.53 16.12
C ASP A 33 7.71 5.24 15.38
N GLY A 34 7.49 6.50 14.93
CA GLY A 34 8.50 7.37 14.34
C GLY A 34 8.82 7.04 12.87
N TYR A 35 7.87 6.49 12.13
CA TYR A 35 7.99 6.32 10.68
C TYR A 35 7.54 7.57 9.93
N THR A 36 8.22 7.89 8.85
CA THR A 36 7.63 8.69 7.77
C THR A 36 6.58 7.84 7.09
N VAL A 37 5.31 8.27 7.12
CA VAL A 37 4.19 7.52 6.56
C VAL A 37 3.71 8.15 5.27
N VAL A 38 3.61 7.35 4.22
CA VAL A 38 3.16 7.76 2.88
C VAL A 38 1.94 6.95 2.49
N ASN A 39 0.81 7.62 2.31
CA ASN A 39 -0.44 7.03 1.85
C ASN A 39 -0.54 7.09 0.33
N LEU A 40 -0.60 5.92 -0.30
CA LEU A 40 -0.81 5.74 -1.74
C LEU A 40 -2.29 5.41 -1.98
N SER A 41 -3.07 6.40 -2.38
CA SER A 41 -4.51 6.24 -2.58
C SER A 41 -5.15 7.42 -3.32
N ARG A 42 -6.42 7.26 -3.68
CA ARG A 42 -7.22 8.33 -4.30
C ARG A 42 -7.58 9.44 -3.31
N ARG A 43 -7.77 9.09 -2.02
CA ARG A 43 -8.20 10.02 -0.96
C ARG A 43 -7.08 10.20 0.06
N PRO A 44 -6.88 11.42 0.59
CA PRO A 44 -5.88 11.66 1.63
C PRO A 44 -6.22 10.87 2.91
N CYS A 45 -5.18 10.59 3.68
CA CYS A 45 -5.30 10.14 5.06
C CYS A 45 -5.67 11.35 5.92
N PRO A 46 -6.64 11.26 6.85
CA PRO A 46 -7.03 12.38 7.70
C PRO A 46 -6.04 12.68 8.83
N LEU A 47 -5.00 11.86 9.02
CA LEU A 47 -4.00 12.06 10.05
C LEU A 47 -2.99 13.12 9.62
N GLU A 48 -2.72 14.06 10.51
CA GLU A 48 -1.61 15.01 10.35
C GLU A 48 -0.27 14.26 10.33
N GLY A 49 0.67 14.70 9.50
CA GLY A 49 1.99 14.08 9.35
C GLY A 49 2.03 12.92 8.35
N VAL A 50 0.91 12.44 7.83
CA VAL A 50 0.90 11.46 6.74
C VAL A 50 1.05 12.18 5.40
N GLN A 51 2.10 11.84 4.65
CA GLN A 51 2.26 12.32 3.29
C GLN A 51 1.27 11.61 2.36
N HIS A 52 0.70 12.34 1.42
CA HIS A 52 -0.24 11.77 0.47
C HIS A 52 0.31 11.85 -0.95
N LEU A 53 0.52 10.69 -1.56
CA LEU A 53 0.77 10.55 -2.99
C LEU A 53 -0.52 10.07 -3.66
N ARG A 54 -1.24 11.03 -4.27
CA ARG A 54 -2.51 10.73 -4.92
C ARG A 54 -2.29 9.84 -6.14
N CYS A 55 -2.85 8.64 -6.10
CA CYS A 55 -2.83 7.70 -7.23
C CYS A 55 -4.10 6.85 -7.24
N ASP A 56 -4.47 6.38 -8.42
CA ASP A 56 -5.53 5.40 -8.60
C ASP A 56 -4.89 4.07 -9.02
N LEU A 57 -4.94 3.08 -8.13
CA LEU A 57 -4.31 1.78 -8.33
C LEU A 57 -4.99 0.93 -9.42
N THR A 58 -6.14 1.36 -9.97
CA THR A 58 -6.72 0.74 -11.15
C THR A 58 -6.07 1.20 -12.46
N GLN A 59 -5.28 2.28 -12.41
CA GLN A 59 -4.64 2.83 -13.59
C GLN A 59 -3.26 2.20 -13.78
N GLN A 60 -2.96 1.71 -14.98
CA GLN A 60 -1.68 1.08 -15.29
C GLN A 60 -0.49 2.03 -15.13
N ASP A 61 -0.71 3.34 -15.28
CA ASP A 61 0.29 4.39 -15.17
C ASP A 61 0.40 5.02 -13.78
N PHE A 62 -0.27 4.45 -12.74
CA PHE A 62 -0.30 5.05 -11.40
C PHE A 62 1.10 5.32 -10.85
N LEU A 63 2.04 4.40 -11.10
CA LEU A 63 3.40 4.49 -10.59
C LEU A 63 4.18 5.63 -11.27
N GLU A 64 3.97 5.86 -12.56
CA GLU A 64 4.67 6.94 -13.29
C GLU A 64 4.34 8.32 -12.72
N LYS A 65 3.11 8.51 -12.27
CA LYS A 65 2.62 9.79 -11.69
C LYS A 65 3.27 10.14 -10.35
N ILE A 66 3.74 9.13 -9.61
CA ILE A 66 4.31 9.31 -8.27
C ILE A 66 5.79 8.90 -8.19
N ARG A 67 6.36 8.42 -9.31
CA ARG A 67 7.69 7.79 -9.39
C ARG A 67 8.79 8.64 -8.76
N SER A 68 8.95 9.89 -9.19
CA SER A 68 10.06 10.74 -8.76
C SER A 68 10.05 11.02 -7.26
N THR A 69 8.86 11.28 -6.69
CA THR A 69 8.70 11.50 -5.26
C THR A 69 8.97 10.21 -4.48
N LEU A 70 8.46 9.10 -4.99
CA LEU A 70 8.63 7.79 -4.35
C LEU A 70 10.09 7.34 -4.35
N GLU A 71 10.79 7.55 -5.46
CA GLU A 71 12.23 7.26 -5.61
C GLU A 71 13.07 8.07 -4.61
N LEU A 72 12.78 9.36 -4.47
CA LEU A 72 13.45 10.22 -3.49
C LEU A 72 13.27 9.69 -2.07
N LEU A 73 12.04 9.37 -1.68
CA LEU A 73 11.73 8.86 -0.34
C LEU A 73 12.41 7.51 -0.06
N LEU A 74 12.35 6.59 -1.03
CA LEU A 74 12.96 5.27 -0.92
C LEU A 74 14.49 5.34 -0.82
N SER A 75 15.13 6.20 -1.61
CA SER A 75 16.59 6.35 -1.60
C SER A 75 17.15 6.87 -0.27
N GLN A 76 16.35 7.65 0.47
CA GLN A 76 16.72 8.24 1.76
C GLN A 76 16.40 7.32 2.94
N ALA A 77 15.62 6.26 2.75
CA ALA A 77 15.18 5.39 3.84
C ALA A 77 16.24 4.34 4.21
N ASP A 78 16.45 4.14 5.51
CA ASP A 78 17.26 3.04 6.04
C ASP A 78 16.44 1.76 6.22
N ARG A 79 15.14 1.90 6.48
CA ARG A 79 14.19 0.79 6.58
C ARG A 79 12.90 1.16 5.87
N VAL A 80 12.41 0.25 5.03
CA VAL A 80 11.17 0.41 4.30
C VAL A 80 10.19 -0.69 4.71
N SER A 81 8.97 -0.29 5.06
CA SER A 81 7.83 -1.19 5.22
C SER A 81 6.81 -0.87 4.12
N ILE A 82 6.38 -1.87 3.38
CA ILE A 82 5.33 -1.73 2.37
C ILE A 82 4.12 -2.51 2.87
N ILE A 83 2.96 -1.84 2.98
CA ILE A 83 1.72 -2.49 3.40
C ILE A 83 0.67 -2.34 2.30
N HIS A 84 0.35 -3.45 1.65
CA HIS A 84 -0.74 -3.55 0.70
C HIS A 84 -2.05 -3.77 1.45
N ASN A 85 -2.77 -2.67 1.71
CA ASN A 85 -4.04 -2.67 2.43
C ASN A 85 -5.22 -2.27 1.52
N ALA A 86 -4.97 -1.49 0.46
CA ALA A 86 -6.03 -1.16 -0.48
C ALA A 86 -6.58 -2.43 -1.12
N SER A 87 -7.88 -2.55 -1.13
CA SER A 87 -8.59 -3.65 -1.72
C SER A 87 -9.91 -3.17 -2.31
N ARG A 88 -10.41 -3.86 -3.31
CA ARG A 88 -11.75 -3.66 -3.86
C ARG A 88 -12.54 -4.94 -3.67
N LEU A 89 -13.69 -4.79 -3.01
CA LEU A 89 -14.73 -5.80 -2.94
C LEU A 89 -15.84 -5.41 -3.92
N SER A 90 -16.42 -6.39 -4.59
CA SER A 90 -17.61 -6.23 -5.39
C SER A 90 -18.75 -7.07 -4.82
N ASN A 91 -19.97 -6.63 -5.04
CA ASN A 91 -21.16 -7.44 -4.75
C ASN A 91 -21.62 -8.06 -6.07
N ASP A 92 -21.11 -9.26 -6.37
CA ASP A 92 -21.26 -9.90 -7.67
C ASP A 92 -21.32 -11.43 -7.59
N THR A 93 -21.71 -12.03 -8.73
CA THR A 93 -21.76 -13.46 -8.92
C THR A 93 -21.09 -13.83 -10.24
N ALA A 94 -20.77 -15.11 -10.45
CA ALA A 94 -20.16 -15.60 -11.68
C ALA A 94 -20.95 -15.23 -12.96
N THR A 95 -22.26 -14.98 -12.83
CA THR A 95 -23.12 -14.71 -13.97
C THR A 95 -23.41 -13.25 -14.22
N ASN A 96 -23.09 -12.35 -13.25
CA ASN A 96 -23.43 -10.93 -13.36
C ASN A 96 -22.24 -9.97 -13.21
N THR A 97 -21.01 -10.49 -13.09
CA THR A 97 -19.82 -9.64 -12.96
C THR A 97 -19.44 -9.04 -14.31
N PRO A 98 -19.44 -7.71 -14.45
CA PRO A 98 -18.89 -7.06 -15.64
C PRO A 98 -17.37 -7.31 -15.73
N SER A 99 -16.88 -7.58 -16.94
CA SER A 99 -15.44 -7.87 -17.16
C SER A 99 -14.53 -6.75 -16.68
N ASP A 100 -14.95 -5.49 -16.78
CA ASP A 100 -14.16 -4.36 -16.33
C ASP A 100 -14.09 -4.29 -14.80
N ALA A 101 -15.18 -4.57 -14.10
CA ALA A 101 -15.19 -4.67 -12.64
C ALA A 101 -14.27 -5.79 -12.14
N PHE A 102 -14.25 -6.92 -12.85
CA PHE A 102 -13.34 -8.03 -12.55
C PHE A 102 -11.87 -7.61 -12.74
N ARG A 103 -11.55 -6.94 -13.86
CA ARG A 103 -10.20 -6.42 -14.10
C ARG A 103 -9.76 -5.44 -13.05
N ASP A 104 -10.63 -4.52 -12.62
CA ASP A 104 -10.32 -3.55 -11.56
C ASP A 104 -9.95 -4.23 -10.24
N VAL A 105 -10.65 -5.31 -9.87
CA VAL A 105 -10.33 -6.07 -8.65
C VAL A 105 -8.95 -6.72 -8.77
N LEU A 106 -8.65 -7.36 -9.89
CA LEU A 106 -7.32 -7.94 -10.13
C LEU A 106 -6.23 -6.86 -10.15
N GLU A 107 -6.51 -5.73 -10.77
CA GLU A 107 -5.56 -4.62 -10.84
C GLU A 107 -5.19 -4.12 -9.44
N ILE A 108 -6.19 -3.80 -8.61
CA ILE A 108 -5.95 -3.26 -7.25
C ILE A 108 -5.33 -4.30 -6.33
N ASN A 109 -5.84 -5.55 -6.36
CA ASN A 109 -5.48 -6.55 -5.36
C ASN A 109 -4.19 -7.30 -5.71
N ILE A 110 -3.82 -7.36 -6.99
CA ILE A 110 -2.71 -8.21 -7.47
C ILE A 110 -1.68 -7.41 -8.27
N VAL A 111 -2.11 -6.72 -9.35
CA VAL A 111 -1.18 -6.14 -10.31
C VAL A 111 -0.49 -4.91 -9.75
N ALA A 112 -1.24 -3.98 -9.15
CA ALA A 112 -0.67 -2.77 -8.54
C ALA A 112 0.30 -3.08 -7.38
N PRO A 113 0.00 -4.00 -6.44
CA PRO A 113 0.97 -4.49 -5.46
C PRO A 113 2.26 -5.02 -6.09
N ASN A 114 2.16 -5.86 -7.11
CA ASN A 114 3.34 -6.39 -7.81
C ASN A 114 4.16 -5.27 -8.47
N THR A 115 3.49 -4.31 -9.11
CA THR A 115 4.13 -3.16 -9.76
C THR A 115 4.89 -2.30 -8.73
N LEU A 116 4.27 -2.00 -7.58
CA LEU A 116 4.91 -1.25 -6.51
C LEU A 116 6.09 -2.01 -5.90
N ASN A 117 5.95 -3.31 -5.67
CA ASN A 117 7.02 -4.15 -5.14
C ASN A 117 8.24 -4.19 -6.08
N ARG A 118 8.03 -4.41 -7.37
CA ARG A 118 9.11 -4.42 -8.36
C ARG A 118 9.89 -3.11 -8.39
N PHE A 119 9.22 -1.99 -8.15
CA PHE A 119 9.86 -0.69 -8.10
C PHE A 119 10.59 -0.46 -6.77
N ALA A 120 9.98 -0.78 -5.65
CA ALA A 120 10.48 -0.40 -4.33
C ALA A 120 11.51 -1.39 -3.74
N ILE A 121 11.40 -2.69 -4.02
CA ILE A 121 12.29 -3.73 -3.45
C ILE A 121 13.78 -3.44 -3.70
N PRO A 122 14.23 -2.95 -4.86
CA PRO A 122 15.65 -2.61 -5.07
C PRO A 122 16.23 -1.57 -4.10
N TYR A 123 15.39 -0.75 -3.47
CA TYR A 123 15.78 0.23 -2.44
C TYR A 123 15.73 -0.32 -1.02
N MET A 124 15.15 -1.49 -0.80
CA MET A 124 14.94 -2.05 0.54
C MET A 124 16.23 -2.61 1.10
N LYS A 125 16.59 -2.13 2.30
CA LYS A 125 17.76 -2.59 3.07
C LYS A 125 17.34 -3.64 4.12
N HIS A 126 18.33 -4.20 4.82
CA HIS A 126 18.09 -5.16 5.89
C HIS A 126 17.08 -4.65 6.93
N GLY A 127 16.15 -5.51 7.33
CA GLY A 127 15.08 -5.19 8.26
C GLY A 127 13.84 -4.55 7.61
N SER A 128 13.86 -4.33 6.28
CA SER A 128 12.67 -3.93 5.52
C SER A 128 11.69 -5.10 5.33
N CYS A 129 10.41 -4.81 5.08
CA CYS A 129 9.40 -5.85 4.89
C CYS A 129 8.29 -5.43 3.91
N VAL A 130 7.65 -6.43 3.33
CA VAL A 130 6.42 -6.29 2.55
C VAL A 130 5.32 -7.10 3.23
N LEU A 131 4.17 -6.50 3.44
CA LEU A 131 3.01 -7.13 4.08
C LEU A 131 1.76 -6.91 3.24
N PHE A 132 0.94 -7.96 3.13
CA PHE A 132 -0.38 -7.91 2.54
C PHE A 132 -1.44 -8.06 3.62
N VAL A 133 -2.43 -7.18 3.62
CA VAL A 133 -3.63 -7.34 4.45
C VAL A 133 -4.56 -8.30 3.72
N GLY A 134 -4.60 -9.54 4.18
CA GLY A 134 -5.42 -10.60 3.62
C GLY A 134 -6.87 -10.56 4.11
N SER A 135 -7.64 -11.57 3.72
CA SER A 135 -9.04 -11.73 4.13
C SER A 135 -9.32 -13.19 4.47
N THR A 136 -10.23 -13.42 5.41
CA THR A 136 -10.78 -14.76 5.70
C THR A 136 -11.60 -15.31 4.52
N LEU A 137 -11.96 -14.47 3.57
CA LEU A 137 -12.64 -14.88 2.33
C LEU A 137 -11.74 -15.68 1.39
N SER A 138 -10.44 -15.73 1.64
CA SER A 138 -9.51 -16.64 0.95
C SER A 138 -9.78 -18.13 1.28
N GLU A 139 -10.48 -18.38 2.40
CA GLU A 139 -10.78 -19.74 2.87
C GLU A 139 -12.28 -20.09 2.83
N LYS A 140 -13.13 -19.10 2.55
CA LYS A 140 -14.59 -19.25 2.60
C LYS A 140 -15.25 -18.62 1.37
N ALA A 141 -16.04 -19.39 0.66
CA ALA A 141 -16.93 -18.85 -0.34
C ALA A 141 -18.06 -18.07 0.34
N VAL A 142 -18.26 -16.81 -0.07
CA VAL A 142 -19.33 -15.96 0.43
C VAL A 142 -20.21 -15.53 -0.76
N PRO A 143 -21.53 -15.76 -0.71
CA PRO A 143 -22.44 -15.28 -1.76
C PRO A 143 -22.28 -13.78 -1.98
N GLY A 144 -22.29 -13.37 -3.25
CA GLY A 144 -22.13 -11.96 -3.61
C GLY A 144 -20.70 -11.41 -3.58
N SER A 145 -19.69 -12.27 -3.49
CA SER A 145 -18.28 -11.85 -3.49
C SER A 145 -17.43 -12.63 -4.50
N TYR A 146 -18.03 -13.01 -5.62
CA TYR A 146 -17.40 -13.90 -6.62
C TYR A 146 -16.03 -13.37 -7.06
N THR A 147 -15.95 -12.13 -7.52
CA THR A 147 -14.68 -11.56 -8.02
C THR A 147 -13.60 -11.47 -6.95
N TYR A 148 -13.98 -11.26 -5.71
CA TYR A 148 -13.03 -11.08 -4.61
C TYR A 148 -12.46 -12.42 -4.11
N VAL A 149 -13.22 -13.52 -4.22
CA VAL A 149 -12.82 -14.84 -3.72
C VAL A 149 -12.20 -15.74 -4.83
N THR A 150 -12.22 -15.29 -6.08
CA THR A 150 -11.57 -15.96 -7.21
C THR A 150 -10.09 -15.67 -7.25
#